data_4377a785a005187689e91c5c134c0075
#
_entry.id   4377a785a005187689e91c5c134c0075
#
_cell.length_a   1.000
_cell.length_b   1.000
_cell.length_c   1.000
_cell.angle_alpha   90.00
_cell.angle_beta   90.00
_cell.angle_gamma   90.00
#
_symmetry.space_group_name_H-M   'P 1'
#
loop_
_entity.id
_entity.type
_entity.pdbx_description
1 polymer ?
#
loop_
_entity_poly.entity_id
_entity_poly.type
_entity_poly.pdbx_seq_one_letter_code
_entity_poly.pdbx_strand_id
1 'polypeptide(L)'
;MVGNAEAPITPEVIEGYRTMGALAEDEALMALDGRTDAPDNRRAVRPFSDNCGFTLAEGAVYTILMDDTLALELGLMIHGSVANVFVNSDGFKKSIPGPGVGNYVTVAKAMALARRLLGDEGLRRRSYFQAHGTSTPQNRVTESHIMSALAGIFGVEDWPVAAIKAYVGHSLAPAGGDQLAAVLG
;
A
#
# COMPACT_ATOMS: atom_id res chain seq x y z
N MET A 1 -1.22 -0.61 -22.17
CA MET A 1 -0.16 -0.64 -21.17
C MET A 1 -0.37 0.49 -20.19
N VAL A 2 -0.29 0.24 -18.88
CA VAL A 2 -0.44 1.20 -17.80
C VAL A 2 0.76 1.05 -16.87
N GLY A 3 1.32 2.15 -16.39
CA GLY A 3 2.43 2.07 -15.45
C GLY A 3 3.07 3.42 -15.15
N ASN A 4 4.01 3.39 -14.25
CA ASN A 4 4.79 4.53 -13.81
C ASN A 4 6.26 4.16 -13.64
N ALA A 5 7.13 5.15 -13.75
CA ALA A 5 8.54 5.06 -13.42
C ALA A 5 8.95 6.33 -12.68
N GLU A 6 9.77 6.17 -11.66
CA GLU A 6 10.32 7.31 -10.91
C GLU A 6 11.67 6.96 -10.31
N ALA A 7 12.58 7.93 -10.32
CA ALA A 7 13.88 7.88 -9.68
C ALA A 7 14.01 9.06 -8.69
N PRO A 8 13.38 8.96 -7.50
CA PRO A 8 13.28 10.07 -6.56
C PRO A 8 14.50 10.20 -5.63
N ILE A 9 15.54 9.35 -5.76
CA ILE A 9 16.69 9.39 -4.86
C ILE A 9 17.65 10.50 -5.32
N THR A 10 17.20 11.75 -5.18
CA THR A 10 17.98 12.96 -5.41
C THR A 10 18.05 13.79 -4.12
N PRO A 11 19.10 14.61 -3.94
CA PRO A 11 19.23 15.45 -2.74
C PRO A 11 18.01 16.32 -2.48
N GLU A 12 17.41 16.88 -3.51
CA GLU A 12 16.25 17.78 -3.41
C GLU A 12 14.99 17.05 -2.91
N VAL A 13 14.74 15.84 -3.43
CA VAL A 13 13.60 15.03 -3.04
C VAL A 13 13.78 14.48 -1.62
N ILE A 14 14.98 14.01 -1.29
CA ILE A 14 15.32 13.54 0.06
C ILE A 14 15.12 14.67 1.06
N GLU A 15 15.63 15.88 0.79
CA GLU A 15 15.47 17.02 1.69
C GLU A 15 14.00 17.46 1.82
N GLY A 16 13.24 17.39 0.74
CA GLY A 16 11.80 17.66 0.77
C GLY A 16 11.05 16.73 1.72
N TYR A 17 11.26 15.43 1.61
CA TYR A 17 10.62 14.45 2.50
C TYR A 17 11.16 14.47 3.92
N ARG A 18 12.45 14.80 4.11
CA ARG A 18 13.04 15.04 5.43
C ARG A 18 12.33 16.21 6.13
N THR A 19 12.19 17.33 5.46
CA THR A 19 11.50 18.51 5.98
C THR A 19 10.04 18.22 6.34
N MET A 20 9.38 17.31 5.62
CA MET A 20 8.03 16.84 5.94
C MET A 20 7.98 15.88 7.12
N GLY A 21 9.12 15.41 7.65
CA GLY A 21 9.18 14.39 8.69
C GLY A 21 8.64 13.03 8.24
N ALA A 22 8.80 12.70 6.96
CA ALA A 22 8.25 11.47 6.37
C ALA A 22 9.28 10.35 6.26
N LEU A 23 10.59 10.65 6.32
CA LEU A 23 11.65 9.66 6.21
C LEU A 23 11.97 9.01 7.55
N ALA A 24 12.39 7.75 7.49
CA ALA A 24 12.94 7.01 8.61
C ALA A 24 14.41 7.43 8.82
N GLU A 25 14.61 8.48 9.62
CA GLU A 25 15.93 9.01 9.96
C GLU A 25 16.64 8.14 11.00
N ASP A 26 17.96 8.12 10.96
CA ASP A 26 18.80 7.26 11.82
C ASP A 26 18.57 7.50 13.31
N GLU A 27 18.50 8.78 13.74
CA GLU A 27 18.25 9.12 15.13
C GLU A 27 16.88 8.63 15.61
N ALA A 28 15.86 8.75 14.77
CA ALA A 28 14.50 8.29 15.09
C ALA A 28 14.45 6.76 15.17
N LEU A 29 15.12 6.04 14.27
CA LEU A 29 15.23 4.58 14.32
C LEU A 29 15.97 4.11 15.55
N MET A 30 17.09 4.73 15.90
CA MET A 30 17.86 4.41 17.10
C MET A 30 17.02 4.65 18.36
N ALA A 31 16.31 5.75 18.42
CA ALA A 31 15.43 6.05 19.56
C ALA A 31 14.31 5.01 19.72
N LEU A 32 13.68 4.60 18.61
CA LEU A 32 12.64 3.56 18.62
C LEU A 32 13.16 2.19 19.09
N ASP A 33 14.39 1.85 18.72
CA ASP A 33 14.98 0.55 19.04
C ASP A 33 15.80 0.55 20.34
N GLY A 34 15.90 1.71 21.03
CA GLY A 34 16.72 1.86 22.25
C GLY A 34 18.22 1.65 21.98
N ARG A 35 18.68 1.97 20.77
CA ARG A 35 20.08 1.80 20.35
C ARG A 35 20.87 3.11 20.48
N THR A 36 22.14 2.99 20.74
CA THR A 36 23.07 4.13 20.91
C THR A 36 24.29 4.04 19.99
N ASP A 37 24.45 2.93 19.26
CA ASP A 37 25.62 2.64 18.42
C ASP A 37 25.37 2.93 16.94
N ALA A 38 24.33 2.32 16.37
CA ALA A 38 23.96 2.49 14.98
C ALA A 38 22.51 2.04 14.73
N PRO A 39 21.81 2.60 13.73
CA PRO A 39 20.46 2.15 13.37
C PRO A 39 20.48 0.75 12.75
N ASP A 40 19.43 -0.03 12.96
CA ASP A 40 19.20 -1.25 12.18
C ASP A 40 18.32 -0.93 10.96
N ASN A 41 18.95 -0.59 9.85
CA ASN A 41 18.28 -0.16 8.63
C ASN A 41 17.39 -1.25 8.00
N ARG A 42 17.60 -2.55 8.35
CA ARG A 42 16.69 -3.63 7.92
C ARG A 42 15.33 -3.55 8.57
N ARG A 43 15.20 -2.77 9.65
CA ARG A 43 13.96 -2.51 10.37
C ARG A 43 13.41 -1.10 10.15
N ALA A 44 13.93 -0.36 9.17
CA ALA A 44 13.53 1.02 8.92
C ALA A 44 12.05 1.12 8.52
N VAL A 45 11.55 0.22 7.69
CA VAL A 45 10.15 0.24 7.23
C VAL A 45 9.32 -0.79 8.01
N ARG A 46 8.41 -0.30 8.87
CA ARG A 46 7.56 -1.07 9.79
C ARG A 46 6.11 -0.63 9.67
N PRO A 47 5.36 -1.07 8.67
CA PRO A 47 4.07 -0.49 8.32
C PRO A 47 3.06 -0.37 9.46
N PHE A 48 2.95 -1.41 10.32
CA PHE A 48 1.92 -1.51 11.36
C PHE A 48 2.46 -1.66 12.78
N SER A 49 3.77 -1.51 12.98
CA SER A 49 4.35 -1.42 14.32
C SER A 49 4.81 0.00 14.64
N ASP A 50 5.51 0.21 15.75
CA ASP A 50 6.10 1.51 16.06
C ASP A 50 7.09 1.89 14.96
N ASN A 51 6.90 3.05 14.38
CA ASN A 51 7.59 3.50 13.18
C ASN A 51 7.82 5.01 13.21
N CYS A 52 8.72 5.50 12.35
CA CYS A 52 9.07 6.91 12.28
C CYS A 52 9.10 7.48 10.85
N GLY A 53 8.83 6.68 9.84
CA GLY A 53 8.87 7.12 8.45
C GLY A 53 9.11 5.98 7.47
N PHE A 54 9.33 6.33 6.21
CA PHE A 54 9.64 5.37 5.14
C PHE A 54 11.04 5.56 4.58
N THR A 55 11.50 4.57 3.82
CA THR A 55 12.71 4.63 3.02
C THR A 55 12.32 4.86 1.56
N LEU A 56 12.96 5.83 0.89
CA LEU A 56 12.77 6.06 -0.54
C LEU A 56 13.34 4.88 -1.35
N ALA A 57 12.69 4.60 -2.46
CA ALA A 57 13.14 3.63 -3.46
C ALA A 57 12.90 4.18 -4.86
N GLU A 58 13.53 3.58 -5.85
CA GLU A 58 13.34 3.85 -7.27
C GLU A 58 12.70 2.65 -7.93
N GLY A 59 11.91 2.86 -8.97
CA GLY A 59 11.27 1.76 -9.66
C GLY A 59 10.60 2.17 -10.97
N ALA A 60 10.29 1.14 -11.75
CA ALA A 60 9.46 1.27 -12.95
C ALA A 60 8.60 0.01 -13.07
N VAL A 61 7.28 0.20 -13.07
CA VAL A 61 6.33 -0.91 -13.20
C VAL A 61 5.32 -0.61 -14.29
N TYR A 62 5.16 -1.56 -15.20
CA TYR A 62 4.22 -1.47 -16.30
C TYR A 62 3.38 -2.75 -16.37
N THR A 63 2.07 -2.58 -16.45
CA THR A 63 1.10 -3.66 -16.59
C THR A 63 0.45 -3.61 -17.96
N ILE A 64 0.34 -4.74 -18.64
CA ILE A 64 -0.42 -4.87 -19.87
C ILE A 64 -1.82 -5.35 -19.50
N LEU A 65 -2.82 -4.54 -19.82
CA LEU A 65 -4.23 -4.88 -19.69
C LEU A 65 -4.79 -5.17 -21.07
N MET A 66 -5.54 -6.24 -21.20
CA MET A 66 -6.21 -6.61 -22.44
C MET A 66 -7.49 -7.38 -22.14
N ASP A 67 -8.31 -7.55 -23.19
CA ASP A 67 -9.46 -8.42 -23.15
C ASP A 67 -9.05 -9.88 -22.94
N ASP A 68 -9.83 -10.62 -22.17
CA ASP A 68 -9.51 -12.02 -21.81
C ASP A 68 -9.55 -12.95 -23.05
N THR A 69 -10.48 -12.72 -23.98
CA THR A 69 -10.57 -13.46 -25.24
C THR A 69 -9.28 -13.30 -26.05
N LEU A 70 -8.80 -12.07 -26.20
CA LEU A 70 -7.54 -11.79 -26.89
C LEU A 70 -6.34 -12.42 -26.19
N ALA A 71 -6.29 -12.37 -24.86
CA ALA A 71 -5.20 -12.99 -24.11
C ALA A 71 -5.14 -14.51 -24.32
N LEU A 72 -6.31 -15.18 -24.36
CA LEU A 72 -6.42 -16.60 -24.62
C LEU A 72 -6.06 -16.95 -26.08
N GLU A 73 -6.55 -16.17 -27.05
CA GLU A 73 -6.20 -16.36 -28.47
C GLU A 73 -4.70 -16.25 -28.73
N LEU A 74 -4.02 -15.35 -28.03
CA LEU A 74 -2.57 -15.15 -28.13
C LEU A 74 -1.76 -16.14 -27.28
N GLY A 75 -2.40 -17.00 -26.50
CA GLY A 75 -1.73 -17.93 -25.60
C GLY A 75 -0.92 -17.28 -24.50
N LEU A 76 -1.34 -16.12 -24.02
CA LEU A 76 -0.60 -15.37 -23.00
C LEU A 76 -0.89 -15.90 -21.59
N MET A 77 0.08 -15.76 -20.72
CA MET A 77 -0.11 -16.02 -19.29
C MET A 77 -0.97 -14.92 -18.69
N ILE A 78 -2.10 -15.28 -18.10
CA ILE A 78 -3.00 -14.37 -17.38
C ILE A 78 -2.65 -14.46 -15.90
N HIS A 79 -2.12 -13.36 -15.34
CA HIS A 79 -1.76 -13.27 -13.90
C HIS A 79 -2.95 -12.97 -13.01
N GLY A 80 -3.99 -12.35 -13.56
CA GLY A 80 -5.19 -11.99 -12.81
C GLY A 80 -6.17 -11.18 -13.64
N SER A 81 -7.30 -10.82 -13.05
CA SER A 81 -8.29 -9.95 -13.68
C SER A 81 -8.63 -8.76 -12.79
N VAL A 82 -8.86 -7.60 -13.41
CA VAL A 82 -9.31 -6.40 -12.72
C VAL A 82 -10.83 -6.45 -12.63
N ALA A 83 -11.35 -6.82 -11.48
CA ALA A 83 -12.80 -6.88 -11.27
C ALA A 83 -13.45 -5.49 -11.28
N ASN A 84 -12.77 -4.48 -10.74
CA ASN A 84 -13.20 -3.08 -10.80
C ASN A 84 -12.08 -2.15 -10.29
N VAL A 85 -12.27 -0.85 -10.50
CA VAL A 85 -11.45 0.23 -9.95
C VAL A 85 -12.36 1.24 -9.27
N PHE A 86 -12.09 1.54 -8.00
CA PHE A 86 -12.83 2.52 -7.23
C PHE A 86 -11.96 3.73 -6.91
N VAL A 87 -12.41 4.90 -7.30
CA VAL A 87 -11.71 6.18 -7.08
C VAL A 87 -12.61 7.08 -6.26
N ASN A 88 -12.08 7.63 -5.17
CA ASN A 88 -12.75 8.59 -4.32
C ASN A 88 -11.74 9.63 -3.84
N SER A 89 -12.25 10.75 -3.33
CA SER A 89 -11.45 11.80 -2.70
C SER A 89 -11.85 11.94 -1.23
N ASP A 90 -10.88 12.25 -0.38
CA ASP A 90 -11.13 12.59 1.02
C ASP A 90 -11.60 14.06 1.22
N GLY A 91 -11.80 14.80 0.14
CA GLY A 91 -12.14 16.20 0.17
C GLY A 91 -10.95 17.12 0.47
N PHE A 92 -11.23 18.30 1.01
CA PHE A 92 -10.20 19.29 1.32
C PHE A 92 -9.39 18.86 2.56
N LYS A 93 -8.11 18.60 2.36
CA LYS A 93 -7.16 18.32 3.46
C LYS A 93 -5.76 18.78 3.09
N LYS A 94 -4.91 18.95 4.10
CA LYS A 94 -3.47 19.15 3.88
C LYS A 94 -2.83 17.87 3.33
N SER A 95 -1.62 17.97 2.81
CA SER A 95 -0.91 16.94 2.07
C SER A 95 -0.82 15.55 2.72
N ILE A 96 -0.86 15.46 4.04
CA ILE A 96 -0.76 14.17 4.73
C ILE A 96 -2.16 13.60 4.96
N PRO A 97 -2.41 12.34 4.55
CA PRO A 97 -3.71 11.70 4.73
C PRO A 97 -4.09 11.56 6.21
N GLY A 98 -5.17 12.20 6.61
CA GLY A 98 -5.93 11.79 7.78
C GLY A 98 -6.92 10.67 7.44
N PRO A 99 -7.65 10.10 8.41
CA PRO A 99 -8.70 9.11 8.18
C PRO A 99 -9.88 9.76 7.43
N GLY A 100 -9.71 9.94 6.13
CA GLY A 100 -10.73 10.54 5.27
C GLY A 100 -11.81 9.55 4.87
N VAL A 101 -13.03 10.05 4.66
CA VAL A 101 -14.20 9.25 4.25
C VAL A 101 -13.96 8.54 2.92
N GLY A 102 -13.21 9.16 2.00
CA GLY A 102 -12.93 8.59 0.68
C GLY A 102 -12.27 7.22 0.73
N ASN A 103 -11.29 7.04 1.61
CA ASN A 103 -10.62 5.75 1.77
C ASN A 103 -11.56 4.66 2.30
N TYR A 104 -12.40 4.97 3.31
CA TYR A 104 -13.42 4.03 3.81
C TYR A 104 -14.39 3.62 2.70
N VAL A 105 -14.89 4.58 1.94
CA VAL A 105 -15.84 4.33 0.84
C VAL A 105 -15.19 3.48 -0.26
N THR A 106 -13.93 3.77 -0.60
CA THR A 106 -13.18 3.02 -1.63
C THR A 106 -13.04 1.55 -1.24
N VAL A 107 -12.54 1.27 -0.04
CA VAL A 107 -12.35 -0.11 0.44
C VAL A 107 -13.68 -0.81 0.66
N ALA A 108 -14.70 -0.12 1.21
CA ALA A 108 -16.04 -0.69 1.39
C ALA A 108 -16.68 -1.12 0.05
N LYS A 109 -16.55 -0.32 -1.00
CA LYS A 109 -17.02 -0.68 -2.34
C LYS A 109 -16.30 -1.90 -2.89
N ALA A 110 -14.98 -1.98 -2.70
CA ALA A 110 -14.18 -3.13 -3.12
C ALA A 110 -14.61 -4.41 -2.37
N MET A 111 -14.79 -4.35 -1.06
CA MET A 111 -15.26 -5.47 -0.26
C MET A 111 -16.69 -5.89 -0.62
N ALA A 112 -17.59 -4.93 -0.87
CA ALA A 112 -18.95 -5.24 -1.31
C ALA A 112 -18.96 -5.94 -2.68
N LEU A 113 -18.11 -5.53 -3.61
CA LEU A 113 -17.95 -6.22 -4.88
C LEU A 113 -17.36 -7.63 -4.69
N ALA A 114 -16.29 -7.76 -3.90
CA ALA A 114 -15.68 -9.06 -3.59
C ALA A 114 -16.71 -10.03 -2.99
N ARG A 115 -17.56 -9.56 -2.06
CA ARG A 115 -18.65 -10.35 -1.50
C ARG A 115 -19.67 -10.79 -2.56
N ARG A 116 -19.98 -9.93 -3.52
CA ARG A 116 -20.90 -10.29 -4.62
C ARG A 116 -20.31 -11.35 -5.55
N LEU A 117 -19.01 -11.28 -5.83
CA LEU A 117 -18.32 -12.20 -6.74
C LEU A 117 -17.95 -13.53 -6.09
N LEU A 118 -17.53 -13.51 -4.83
CA LEU A 118 -16.95 -14.65 -4.14
C LEU A 118 -17.86 -15.24 -3.05
N GLY A 119 -18.96 -14.56 -2.72
CA GLY A 119 -19.80 -14.85 -1.56
C GLY A 119 -19.14 -14.44 -0.24
N ASP A 120 -19.88 -14.56 0.86
CA ASP A 120 -19.38 -14.21 2.21
C ASP A 120 -18.16 -15.06 2.61
N GLU A 121 -18.21 -16.35 2.34
CA GLU A 121 -17.10 -17.27 2.65
C GLU A 121 -15.85 -16.94 1.84
N GLY A 122 -16.01 -16.62 0.54
CA GLY A 122 -14.91 -16.21 -0.32
C GLY A 122 -14.25 -14.92 0.16
N LEU A 123 -15.05 -13.92 0.53
CA LEU A 123 -14.51 -12.69 1.09
C LEU A 123 -13.74 -12.94 2.39
N ARG A 124 -14.30 -13.74 3.31
CA ARG A 124 -13.70 -13.97 4.63
C ARG A 124 -12.44 -14.81 4.59
N ARG A 125 -12.35 -15.81 3.71
CA ARG A 125 -11.30 -16.84 3.74
C ARG A 125 -10.36 -16.83 2.54
N ARG A 126 -10.71 -16.12 1.47
CA ARG A 126 -9.94 -16.12 0.22
C ARG A 126 -9.64 -14.71 -0.27
N SER A 127 -9.63 -13.75 0.64
CA SER A 127 -9.18 -12.39 0.35
C SER A 127 -8.07 -11.97 1.30
N TYR A 128 -7.30 -10.97 0.88
CA TYR A 128 -6.35 -10.27 1.73
C TYR A 128 -6.31 -8.80 1.33
N PHE A 129 -5.78 -7.99 2.19
CA PHE A 129 -5.64 -6.55 1.96
C PHE A 129 -4.18 -6.20 1.65
N GLN A 130 -3.94 -5.68 0.46
CA GLN A 130 -2.64 -5.10 0.11
C GLN A 130 -2.62 -3.65 0.57
N ALA A 131 -2.01 -3.40 1.71
CA ALA A 131 -1.97 -2.09 2.34
C ALA A 131 -1.06 -1.12 1.61
N HIS A 132 -1.33 0.18 1.72
CA HIS A 132 -0.39 1.22 1.34
C HIS A 132 0.89 1.14 2.18
N GLY A 133 0.77 1.03 3.51
CA GLY A 133 1.83 0.59 4.40
C GLY A 133 3.12 1.39 4.31
N THR A 134 3.06 2.73 4.39
CA THR A 134 4.24 3.60 4.23
C THR A 134 5.20 3.58 5.41
N SER A 135 4.83 3.00 6.55
CA SER A 135 5.64 3.10 7.78
C SER A 135 5.69 4.50 8.41
N THR A 136 4.81 5.40 8.01
CA THR A 136 4.62 6.65 8.75
C THR A 136 3.59 6.46 9.87
N PRO A 137 3.75 7.13 11.03
CA PRO A 137 2.78 7.03 12.13
C PRO A 137 1.35 7.36 11.71
N GLN A 138 1.17 8.36 10.86
CA GLN A 138 -0.14 8.79 10.36
C GLN A 138 -0.79 7.72 9.49
N ASN A 139 -0.04 7.12 8.56
CA ASN A 139 -0.57 6.07 7.70
C ASN A 139 -0.94 4.81 8.51
N ARG A 140 -0.10 4.42 9.47
CA ARG A 140 -0.39 3.31 10.37
C ARG A 140 -1.75 3.45 11.04
N VAL A 141 -2.02 4.60 11.65
CA VAL A 141 -3.29 4.88 12.32
C VAL A 141 -4.45 4.87 11.32
N THR A 142 -4.30 5.56 10.20
CA THR A 142 -5.33 5.67 9.17
C THR A 142 -5.74 4.31 8.61
N GLU A 143 -4.78 3.52 8.16
CA GLU A 143 -5.08 2.21 7.56
C GLU A 143 -5.58 1.20 8.60
N SER A 144 -5.04 1.21 9.82
CA SER A 144 -5.53 0.34 10.89
C SER A 144 -6.99 0.60 11.21
N HIS A 145 -7.41 1.87 11.28
CA HIS A 145 -8.81 2.23 11.50
C HIS A 145 -9.70 1.78 10.35
N ILE A 146 -9.30 2.02 9.10
CA ILE A 146 -10.05 1.59 7.91
C ILE A 146 -10.23 0.08 7.90
N MET A 147 -9.14 -0.67 8.06
CA MET A 147 -9.17 -2.13 8.06
C MET A 147 -10.05 -2.67 9.20
N SER A 148 -9.87 -2.20 10.43
CA SER A 148 -10.64 -2.67 11.58
C SER A 148 -12.12 -2.38 11.45
N ALA A 149 -12.49 -1.16 11.02
CA ALA A 149 -13.88 -0.78 10.84
C ALA A 149 -14.58 -1.61 9.77
N LEU A 150 -13.93 -1.79 8.63
CA LEU A 150 -14.52 -2.52 7.51
C LEU A 150 -14.50 -4.04 7.72
N ALA A 151 -13.45 -4.58 8.33
CA ALA A 151 -13.42 -5.98 8.73
C ALA A 151 -14.60 -6.29 9.66
N GLY A 152 -14.89 -5.44 10.65
CA GLY A 152 -16.05 -5.58 11.52
C GLY A 152 -17.38 -5.53 10.77
N ILE A 153 -17.56 -4.57 9.85
CA ILE A 153 -18.79 -4.43 9.05
C ILE A 153 -19.04 -5.65 8.14
N PHE A 154 -17.99 -6.20 7.54
CA PHE A 154 -18.09 -7.33 6.61
C PHE A 154 -17.93 -8.69 7.28
N GLY A 155 -17.69 -8.74 8.59
CA GLY A 155 -17.51 -9.97 9.35
C GLY A 155 -16.26 -10.75 8.97
N VAL A 156 -15.16 -10.05 8.70
CA VAL A 156 -13.83 -10.64 8.42
C VAL A 156 -13.02 -10.56 9.71
N GLU A 157 -12.74 -11.70 10.35
CA GLU A 157 -12.06 -11.71 11.64
C GLU A 157 -10.53 -11.69 11.50
N ASP A 158 -9.99 -12.59 10.68
CA ASP A 158 -8.55 -12.77 10.47
C ASP A 158 -8.15 -12.35 9.05
N TRP A 159 -8.32 -11.07 8.73
CA TRP A 159 -8.03 -10.57 7.39
C TRP A 159 -6.52 -10.43 7.18
N PRO A 160 -5.90 -11.24 6.30
CA PRO A 160 -4.48 -11.12 6.03
C PRO A 160 -4.14 -9.76 5.41
N VAL A 161 -3.06 -9.15 5.87
CA VAL A 161 -2.59 -7.85 5.39
C VAL A 161 -1.16 -7.99 4.89
N ALA A 162 -0.90 -7.57 3.66
CA ALA A 162 0.43 -7.48 3.09
C ALA A 162 0.85 -6.01 2.94
N ALA A 163 2.12 -5.72 3.10
CA ALA A 163 2.70 -4.38 2.97
C ALA A 163 4.10 -4.47 2.35
N ILE A 164 4.16 -4.50 1.04
CA ILE A 164 5.39 -4.76 0.26
C ILE A 164 6.50 -3.72 0.50
N LYS A 165 6.14 -2.48 0.88
CA LYS A 165 7.13 -1.43 1.16
C LYS A 165 8.11 -1.78 2.28
N ALA A 166 7.75 -2.72 3.15
CA ALA A 166 8.68 -3.27 4.14
C ALA A 166 9.92 -3.94 3.51
N TYR A 167 9.80 -4.37 2.25
CA TYR A 167 10.85 -5.08 1.53
C TYR A 167 11.52 -4.25 0.44
N VAL A 168 10.76 -3.40 -0.23
CA VAL A 168 11.25 -2.66 -1.41
C VAL A 168 11.36 -1.15 -1.21
N GLY A 169 10.93 -0.62 -0.07
CA GLY A 169 10.84 0.83 0.17
C GLY A 169 9.65 1.47 -0.53
N HIS A 170 9.62 2.78 -0.57
CA HIS A 170 8.57 3.57 -1.21
C HIS A 170 9.07 4.24 -2.48
N SER A 171 8.70 3.70 -3.61
CA SER A 171 9.09 4.18 -4.94
C SER A 171 8.27 5.37 -5.45
N LEU A 172 7.40 5.93 -4.63
CA LEU A 172 6.48 7.05 -4.92
C LEU A 172 5.51 6.74 -6.06
N ALA A 173 5.74 7.26 -7.29
CA ALA A 173 4.81 7.08 -8.40
C ALA A 173 4.56 5.60 -8.79
N PRO A 174 5.57 4.73 -8.90
CA PRO A 174 5.33 3.31 -9.22
C PRO A 174 4.87 2.46 -8.04
N ALA A 175 4.75 3.00 -6.82
CA ALA A 175 4.43 2.21 -5.62
C ALA A 175 3.14 1.39 -5.70
N GLY A 176 2.11 1.89 -6.40
CA GLY A 176 0.91 1.11 -6.68
C GLY A 176 1.16 -0.07 -7.62
N GLY A 177 2.06 0.11 -8.58
CA GLY A 177 2.52 -0.96 -9.47
C GLY A 177 3.34 -2.02 -8.74
N ASP A 178 4.23 -1.62 -7.82
CA ASP A 178 5.00 -2.54 -6.97
C ASP A 178 4.05 -3.43 -6.15
N GLN A 179 3.01 -2.81 -5.57
CA GLN A 179 1.98 -3.53 -4.82
C GLN A 179 1.21 -4.52 -5.71
N LEU A 180 0.82 -4.10 -6.91
CA LEU A 180 0.14 -4.96 -7.87
C LEU A 180 1.03 -6.12 -8.32
N ALA A 181 2.28 -5.86 -8.66
CA ALA A 181 3.24 -6.90 -9.03
C ALA A 181 3.42 -7.94 -7.92
N ALA A 182 3.55 -7.49 -6.67
CA ALA A 182 3.67 -8.39 -5.51
C ALA A 182 2.41 -9.22 -5.23
N VAL A 183 1.24 -8.75 -5.67
CA VAL A 183 -0.03 -9.48 -5.55
C VAL A 183 -0.15 -10.58 -6.59
N LEU A 184 0.37 -10.34 -7.78
CA LEU A 184 0.22 -11.23 -8.95
C LEU A 184 1.33 -12.27 -9.08
N GLY A 185 2.44 -12.09 -8.37
CA GLY A 185 3.60 -12.89 -8.54
C GLY A 185 4.30 -13.71 -7.83
#